data_654c6b4e94a2d3d5f5f32acb47fc7520
#
_entry.id   654c6b4e94a2d3d5f5f32acb47fc7520
#
_cell.length_a   1.000
_cell.length_b   1.000
_cell.length_c   1.000
_cell.angle_alpha   90.00
_cell.angle_beta   90.00
_cell.angle_gamma   90.00
#
_symmetry.space_group_name_H-M   'P 1'
#
loop_
_entity.id
_entity.type
_entity.pdbx_description
1 polymer ?
#
loop_
_entity_poly.entity_id
_entity_poly.type
_entity_poly.pdbx_seq_one_letter_code
_entity_poly.pdbx_strand_id
1 'polypeptide(L)'
;LVGSEMCIRDSLKTRPEIRNVVASVGGTPARYNLVRSIATPSLSYGELIVDFESPESLVENMDVIQEDLSARYPDAYVKVKRYNIMFKKYPIEVQFSGPDPAVLHRLADSARMIMARTPQVAQITTGWEPAVPVLAVDYHQAAARRANLSRQDIATSLLTAEGGIPVGTFYEGVHRNTIYLKCTAADGSRIDNPENVPVFPMLPNVNALLDDELVGSLQTGTLDKGDIIRRLAQTIPLGQVGRGVGIRWEDPVIPRYNGQRMQSVMCSPAPGVETEAARQTIAEQIEDIPLPTGYSIRWDGEKGARDQTMYWLFKQVPLAVVLIIAVLILLFGDYRKPTIVLCCIPLLAVGIVGAMLLTGKTFDFCAIVGALGLMGMLIKNCIVLLDEIGQRCSG
;
A
#
# COMPACT_ATOMS: atom_id res chain seq x y z
N LEU A 1 -9.82 -17.05 -3.87
CA LEU A 1 -8.86 -16.65 -2.82
C LEU A 1 -9.21 -17.21 -1.44
N VAL A 2 -10.45 -17.08 -0.96
CA VAL A 2 -10.86 -17.62 0.36
C VAL A 2 -10.56 -19.12 0.48
N GLY A 3 -10.82 -19.90 -0.56
CA GLY A 3 -10.54 -21.35 -0.59
C GLY A 3 -9.04 -21.64 -0.54
N SER A 4 -8.23 -20.91 -1.32
CA SER A 4 -6.78 -21.10 -1.34
C SER A 4 -6.12 -20.74 0.00
N GLU A 5 -6.55 -19.65 0.66
CA GLU A 5 -6.02 -19.29 1.97
C GLU A 5 -6.38 -20.28 3.06
N MET A 6 -7.59 -20.83 3.04
CA MET A 6 -7.99 -21.90 3.95
C MET A 6 -7.10 -23.13 3.75
N CYS A 7 -6.81 -23.51 2.50
CA CYS A 7 -5.91 -24.63 2.18
C CYS A 7 -4.47 -24.35 2.64
N ILE A 8 -3.97 -23.13 2.44
CA ILE A 8 -2.64 -22.70 2.91
C ILE A 8 -2.59 -22.77 4.44
N ARG A 9 -3.57 -22.21 5.13
CA ARG A 9 -3.68 -22.26 6.60
C ARG A 9 -3.66 -23.72 7.10
N ASP A 10 -4.46 -24.57 6.51
CA ASP A 10 -4.58 -25.96 6.95
C ASP A 10 -3.30 -26.75 6.66
N SER A 11 -2.66 -26.51 5.51
CA SER A 11 -1.32 -27.05 5.20
C SER A 11 -0.25 -26.61 6.20
N LEU A 12 -0.25 -25.34 6.60
CA LEU A 12 0.69 -24.83 7.60
C LEU A 12 0.45 -25.43 8.99
N LYS A 13 -0.80 -25.64 9.40
CA LYS A 13 -1.16 -26.25 10.67
C LYS A 13 -0.71 -27.71 10.81
N THR A 14 -0.45 -28.40 9.72
CA THR A 14 0.08 -29.78 9.79
C THR A 14 1.55 -29.86 10.08
N ARG A 15 2.28 -28.74 10.04
CA ARG A 15 3.71 -28.69 10.28
C ARG A 15 4.01 -28.65 11.78
N PRO A 16 4.87 -29.52 12.31
CA PRO A 16 5.14 -29.62 13.74
C PRO A 16 5.86 -28.39 14.32
N GLU A 17 6.59 -27.66 13.50
CA GLU A 17 7.29 -26.43 13.89
C GLU A 17 6.38 -25.21 14.07
N ILE A 18 5.10 -25.32 13.66
CA ILE A 18 4.13 -24.22 13.69
C ILE A 18 3.15 -24.43 14.84
N ARG A 19 3.14 -23.49 15.78
CA ARG A 19 2.27 -23.47 16.95
C ARG A 19 0.87 -22.97 16.64
N ASN A 20 0.75 -21.89 15.87
CA ASN A 20 -0.54 -21.29 15.55
C ASN A 20 -0.52 -20.58 14.20
N VAL A 21 -1.69 -20.55 13.54
CA VAL A 21 -1.90 -19.84 12.28
C VAL A 21 -3.20 -19.06 12.33
N VAL A 22 -3.13 -17.75 12.16
CA VAL A 22 -4.29 -16.87 12.05
C VAL A 22 -4.36 -16.33 10.62
N ALA A 23 -5.50 -16.53 9.95
CA ALA A 23 -5.74 -16.07 8.59
C ALA A 23 -6.69 -14.86 8.59
N SER A 24 -6.39 -13.88 7.73
CA SER A 24 -7.23 -12.73 7.44
C SER A 24 -7.37 -12.57 5.93
N VAL A 25 -8.60 -12.57 5.44
CA VAL A 25 -8.93 -12.49 4.02
C VAL A 25 -9.54 -11.12 3.71
N GLY A 26 -9.18 -10.53 2.58
CA GLY A 26 -9.70 -9.24 2.13
C GLY A 26 -9.06 -8.02 2.80
N GLY A 27 -8.18 -8.21 3.77
CA GLY A 27 -7.50 -7.11 4.46
C GLY A 27 -6.55 -7.58 5.54
N THR A 28 -5.80 -6.65 6.09
CA THR A 28 -4.89 -6.88 7.21
C THR A 28 -5.67 -7.12 8.50
N PRO A 29 -5.26 -8.04 9.36
CA PRO A 29 -5.81 -8.18 10.72
C PRO A 29 -5.70 -6.88 11.51
N ALA A 30 -6.45 -6.79 12.62
CA ALA A 30 -6.42 -5.64 13.52
C ALA A 30 -4.98 -5.28 13.92
N ARG A 31 -4.70 -4.00 14.03
CA ARG A 31 -3.36 -3.49 14.36
C ARG A 31 -3.01 -3.89 15.79
N TYR A 32 -2.04 -4.76 15.95
CA TYR A 32 -1.49 -5.18 17.24
C TYR A 32 -0.08 -4.64 17.51
N ASN A 33 0.52 -3.94 16.53
CA ASN A 33 1.82 -3.28 16.65
C ASN A 33 1.81 -1.95 15.88
N LEU A 34 2.46 -0.93 16.46
CA LEU A 34 2.51 0.43 15.91
C LEU A 34 3.23 0.52 14.57
N VAL A 35 4.23 -0.32 14.33
CA VAL A 35 5.10 -0.31 13.14
C VAL A 35 4.58 -1.16 11.99
N ARG A 36 3.41 -1.76 12.13
CA ARG A 36 2.83 -2.59 11.08
C ARG A 36 2.26 -1.74 9.94
N SER A 37 2.69 -2.01 8.72
CA SER A 37 2.04 -1.47 7.53
C SER A 37 0.70 -2.16 7.32
N ILE A 38 -0.35 -1.38 7.10
CA ILE A 38 -1.70 -1.88 6.78
C ILE A 38 -1.81 -1.91 5.26
N ALA A 39 -2.19 -3.06 4.70
CA ALA A 39 -2.51 -3.16 3.28
C ALA A 39 -3.87 -2.52 2.99
N THR A 40 -4.02 -1.96 1.80
CA THR A 40 -5.33 -1.52 1.31
C THR A 40 -6.25 -2.74 1.21
N PRO A 41 -7.48 -2.69 1.73
CA PRO A 41 -8.42 -3.78 1.58
C PRO A 41 -8.64 -4.16 0.11
N SER A 42 -8.51 -5.43 -0.22
CA SER A 42 -8.70 -5.96 -1.56
C SER A 42 -9.21 -7.40 -1.50
N LEU A 43 -10.15 -7.76 -2.37
CA LEU A 43 -10.67 -9.13 -2.47
C LEU A 43 -9.59 -10.15 -2.89
N SER A 44 -8.48 -9.65 -3.47
CA SER A 44 -7.32 -10.45 -3.89
C SER A 44 -6.21 -10.49 -2.84
N TYR A 45 -6.41 -9.93 -1.64
CA TYR A 45 -5.42 -9.90 -0.57
C TYR A 45 -5.75 -10.88 0.54
N GLY A 46 -4.74 -11.61 0.99
CA GLY A 46 -4.78 -12.43 2.17
C GLY A 46 -3.51 -12.34 3.00
N GLU A 47 -3.64 -12.50 4.29
CA GLU A 47 -2.53 -12.46 5.21
C GLU A 47 -2.66 -13.53 6.28
N LEU A 48 -1.60 -14.32 6.44
CA LEU A 48 -1.48 -15.30 7.51
C LEU A 48 -0.42 -14.87 8.49
N ILE A 49 -0.77 -14.87 9.76
CA ILE A 49 0.17 -14.69 10.87
C ILE A 49 0.47 -16.08 11.39
N VAL A 50 1.75 -16.45 11.37
CA VAL A 50 2.23 -17.79 11.74
C VAL A 50 3.15 -17.68 12.94
N ASP A 51 2.77 -18.34 14.03
CA ASP A 51 3.59 -18.43 15.23
C ASP A 51 4.37 -19.75 15.21
N PHE A 52 5.68 -19.66 15.30
CA PHE A 52 6.58 -20.81 15.38
C PHE A 52 6.86 -21.19 16.83
N GLU A 53 7.26 -22.43 17.04
CA GLU A 53 7.64 -22.92 18.38
C GLU A 53 8.91 -22.22 18.90
N SER A 54 9.87 -21.88 18.04
CA SER A 54 11.08 -21.16 18.40
C SER A 54 11.54 -20.20 17.29
N PRO A 55 12.34 -19.16 17.63
CA PRO A 55 12.93 -18.26 16.64
C PRO A 55 13.89 -18.96 15.67
N GLU A 56 14.59 -19.98 16.13
CA GLU A 56 15.53 -20.78 15.33
C GLU A 56 14.77 -21.57 14.26
N SER A 57 13.70 -22.26 14.67
CA SER A 57 12.79 -23.00 13.78
C SER A 57 12.18 -22.09 12.69
N LEU A 58 11.83 -20.84 13.04
CA LEU A 58 11.39 -19.85 12.06
C LEU A 58 12.45 -19.59 10.97
N VAL A 59 13.71 -19.37 11.40
CA VAL A 59 14.80 -19.02 10.46
C VAL A 59 15.09 -20.19 9.51
N GLU A 60 15.10 -21.42 10.02
CA GLU A 60 15.40 -22.63 9.25
C GLU A 60 14.31 -22.96 8.22
N ASN A 61 13.03 -22.73 8.57
CA ASN A 61 11.90 -23.17 7.75
C ASN A 61 11.32 -22.07 6.86
N MET A 62 11.67 -20.81 7.03
CA MET A 62 11.05 -19.71 6.31
C MET A 62 11.20 -19.81 4.79
N ASP A 63 12.41 -20.12 4.31
CA ASP A 63 12.69 -20.23 2.87
C ASP A 63 12.03 -21.47 2.28
N VAL A 64 12.03 -22.59 3.01
CA VAL A 64 11.36 -23.83 2.60
C VAL A 64 9.85 -23.64 2.45
N ILE A 65 9.23 -22.91 3.39
CA ILE A 65 7.81 -22.57 3.34
C ILE A 65 7.52 -21.63 2.17
N GLN A 66 8.39 -20.65 1.92
CA GLN A 66 8.25 -19.72 0.78
C GLN A 66 8.27 -20.49 -0.55
N GLU A 67 9.20 -21.43 -0.73
CA GLU A 67 9.34 -22.23 -1.95
C GLU A 67 8.15 -23.19 -2.13
N ASP A 68 7.77 -23.94 -1.08
CA ASP A 68 6.64 -24.88 -1.11
C ASP A 68 5.33 -24.17 -1.45
N LEU A 69 5.05 -23.04 -0.81
CA LEU A 69 3.82 -22.29 -1.08
C LEU A 69 3.82 -21.66 -2.48
N SER A 70 4.96 -21.13 -2.94
CA SER A 70 5.06 -20.54 -4.28
C SER A 70 4.92 -21.60 -5.38
N ALA A 71 5.44 -22.81 -5.17
CA ALA A 71 5.29 -23.91 -6.11
C ALA A 71 3.86 -24.47 -6.15
N ARG A 72 3.20 -24.52 -4.98
CA ARG A 72 1.84 -25.07 -4.85
C ARG A 72 0.76 -24.12 -5.36
N TYR A 73 1.00 -22.81 -5.26
CA TYR A 73 0.04 -21.76 -5.64
C TYR A 73 0.65 -20.78 -6.64
N PRO A 74 0.91 -21.20 -7.91
CA PRO A 74 1.57 -20.37 -8.92
C PRO A 74 0.76 -19.14 -9.32
N ASP A 75 -0.55 -19.14 -9.13
CA ASP A 75 -1.45 -18.02 -9.41
C ASP A 75 -1.47 -16.96 -8.29
N ALA A 76 -0.79 -17.25 -7.16
CA ALA A 76 -0.71 -16.34 -6.03
C ALA A 76 0.70 -15.79 -5.86
N TYR A 77 0.81 -14.49 -5.60
CA TYR A 77 2.05 -13.89 -5.16
C TYR A 77 2.24 -14.16 -3.66
N VAL A 78 2.97 -15.20 -3.32
CA VAL A 78 3.27 -15.58 -1.94
C VAL A 78 4.52 -14.86 -1.45
N LYS A 79 4.44 -14.20 -0.31
CA LYS A 79 5.56 -13.56 0.37
C LYS A 79 5.62 -13.95 1.84
N VAL A 80 6.62 -14.73 2.21
CA VAL A 80 6.95 -15.02 3.61
C VAL A 80 7.95 -13.99 4.12
N LYS A 81 7.70 -13.39 5.27
CA LYS A 81 8.62 -12.43 5.89
C LYS A 81 8.56 -12.50 7.41
N ARG A 82 9.68 -12.26 8.04
CA ARG A 82 9.72 -12.06 9.51
C ARG A 82 9.06 -10.73 9.87
N TYR A 83 8.49 -10.69 11.04
CA TYR A 83 8.05 -9.45 11.65
C TYR A 83 9.26 -8.55 11.94
N ASN A 84 9.27 -7.35 11.43
CA ASN A 84 10.33 -6.39 11.65
C ASN A 84 9.76 -5.01 12.04
N ILE A 85 10.64 -4.14 12.55
CA ILE A 85 10.29 -2.77 12.95
C ILE A 85 10.23 -1.79 11.78
N MET A 86 10.44 -2.25 10.55
CA MET A 86 10.45 -1.39 9.36
C MET A 86 9.03 -1.16 8.86
N PHE A 87 8.68 0.11 8.65
CA PHE A 87 7.38 0.53 8.11
C PHE A 87 7.18 0.16 6.63
N LYS A 88 8.27 -0.06 5.91
CA LYS A 88 8.21 -0.33 4.47
C LYS A 88 7.88 -1.79 4.19
N LYS A 89 6.98 -1.99 3.22
CA LYS A 89 6.55 -3.34 2.80
C LYS A 89 7.69 -4.11 2.13
N TYR A 90 8.52 -3.39 1.36
CA TYR A 90 9.72 -3.90 0.69
C TYR A 90 10.92 -3.06 1.06
N PRO A 91 12.09 -3.68 1.30
CA PRO A 91 13.31 -2.95 1.65
C PRO A 91 13.91 -2.19 0.46
N ILE A 92 13.78 -2.74 -0.76
CA ILE A 92 14.27 -2.09 -1.98
C ILE A 92 13.06 -1.67 -2.82
N GLU A 93 12.98 -0.40 -3.16
CA GLU A 93 11.91 0.17 -3.97
C GLU A 93 12.49 1.25 -4.89
N VAL A 94 12.22 1.15 -6.18
CA VAL A 94 12.48 2.20 -7.17
C VAL A 94 11.15 2.74 -7.69
N GLN A 95 11.04 4.05 -7.76
CA GLN A 95 9.82 4.76 -8.15
C GLN A 95 10.08 5.57 -9.41
N PHE A 96 9.24 5.37 -10.42
CA PHE A 96 9.20 6.17 -11.64
C PHE A 96 7.99 7.10 -11.58
N SER A 97 8.20 8.39 -11.79
CA SER A 97 7.12 9.38 -11.81
C SER A 97 7.01 10.04 -13.18
N GLY A 98 5.79 10.28 -13.65
CA GLY A 98 5.56 10.89 -14.95
C GLY A 98 4.09 10.99 -15.35
N PRO A 99 3.79 11.65 -16.50
CA PRO A 99 2.42 11.95 -16.88
C PRO A 99 1.65 10.78 -17.54
N ASP A 100 2.34 9.90 -18.30
CA ASP A 100 1.68 8.85 -19.08
C ASP A 100 1.83 7.47 -18.41
N PRO A 101 0.73 6.79 -18.06
CA PRO A 101 0.74 5.45 -17.48
C PRO A 101 1.46 4.40 -18.35
N ALA A 102 1.27 4.45 -19.68
CA ALA A 102 1.86 3.47 -20.59
C ALA A 102 3.39 3.55 -20.61
N VAL A 103 3.95 4.74 -20.45
CA VAL A 103 5.41 4.93 -20.33
C VAL A 103 5.89 4.44 -18.97
N LEU A 104 5.14 4.72 -17.89
CA LEU A 104 5.46 4.25 -16.54
C LEU A 104 5.49 2.72 -16.47
N HIS A 105 4.54 2.03 -17.10
CA HIS A 105 4.54 0.57 -17.20
C HIS A 105 5.79 0.05 -17.90
N ARG A 106 6.18 0.64 -19.04
CA ARG A 106 7.41 0.24 -19.77
C ARG A 106 8.69 0.44 -18.95
N LEU A 107 8.79 1.56 -18.22
CA LEU A 107 9.93 1.81 -17.35
C LEU A 107 9.98 0.81 -16.19
N ALA A 108 8.83 0.53 -15.58
CA ALA A 108 8.71 -0.47 -14.52
C ALA A 108 9.05 -1.89 -15.02
N ASP A 109 8.59 -2.27 -16.21
CA ASP A 109 8.93 -3.57 -16.80
C ASP A 109 10.42 -3.68 -17.09
N SER A 110 11.06 -2.61 -17.55
CA SER A 110 12.52 -2.58 -17.75
C SER A 110 13.27 -2.80 -16.44
N ALA A 111 12.87 -2.09 -15.38
CA ALA A 111 13.47 -2.28 -14.05
C ALA A 111 13.19 -3.68 -13.49
N ARG A 112 11.99 -4.21 -13.68
CA ARG A 112 11.61 -5.57 -13.26
C ARG A 112 12.46 -6.63 -13.97
N MET A 113 12.73 -6.46 -15.27
CA MET A 113 13.61 -7.36 -16.02
C MET A 113 15.06 -7.34 -15.53
N ILE A 114 15.59 -6.17 -15.18
CA ILE A 114 16.93 -6.03 -14.58
C ILE A 114 16.96 -6.77 -13.23
N MET A 115 16.00 -6.51 -12.36
CA MET A 115 15.90 -7.17 -11.06
C MET A 115 15.79 -8.71 -11.21
N ALA A 116 14.96 -9.19 -12.15
CA ALA A 116 14.75 -10.62 -12.37
C ALA A 116 16.01 -11.37 -12.86
N ARG A 117 16.95 -10.68 -13.48
CA ARG A 117 18.24 -11.25 -13.91
C ARG A 117 19.31 -11.23 -12.83
N THR A 118 19.04 -10.55 -11.72
CA THR A 118 20.02 -10.34 -10.64
C THR A 118 19.77 -11.32 -9.50
N PRO A 119 20.68 -12.30 -9.24
CA PRO A 119 20.46 -13.35 -8.24
C PRO A 119 20.42 -12.82 -6.78
N GLN A 120 20.92 -11.60 -6.54
CA GLN A 120 20.97 -10.97 -5.22
C GLN A 120 19.63 -10.40 -4.76
N VAL A 121 18.61 -10.40 -5.64
CA VAL A 121 17.27 -9.92 -5.31
C VAL A 121 16.21 -10.99 -5.55
N ALA A 122 15.15 -10.95 -4.76
CA ALA A 122 14.06 -11.91 -4.80
C ALA A 122 12.71 -11.20 -4.57
N GLN A 123 11.60 -11.90 -4.75
CA GLN A 123 10.26 -11.41 -4.46
C GLN A 123 9.93 -10.08 -5.15
N ILE A 124 10.17 -10.02 -6.46
CA ILE A 124 9.98 -8.81 -7.28
C ILE A 124 8.50 -8.60 -7.53
N THR A 125 8.03 -7.37 -7.31
CA THR A 125 6.63 -6.97 -7.58
C THR A 125 6.57 -5.51 -8.04
N THR A 126 5.43 -5.14 -8.62
CA THR A 126 5.14 -3.76 -9.03
C THR A 126 4.14 -3.11 -8.07
N GLY A 127 4.17 -1.78 -8.00
CA GLY A 127 3.28 -1.03 -7.09
C GLY A 127 1.85 -0.92 -7.58
N TRP A 128 1.63 -1.04 -8.88
CA TRP A 128 0.29 -1.10 -9.44
C TRP A 128 -0.20 -2.54 -9.45
N GLU A 129 -1.45 -2.71 -9.05
CA GLU A 129 -2.11 -4.01 -9.15
C GLU A 129 -2.29 -4.41 -10.63
N PRO A 130 -2.44 -5.71 -10.93
CA PRO A 130 -2.75 -6.15 -12.28
C PRO A 130 -3.99 -5.45 -12.82
N ALA A 131 -3.98 -5.09 -14.12
CA ALA A 131 -5.13 -4.52 -14.77
C ALA A 131 -6.36 -5.44 -14.62
N VAL A 132 -7.51 -4.83 -14.36
CA VAL A 132 -8.77 -5.55 -14.21
C VAL A 132 -9.68 -5.32 -15.44
N PRO A 133 -10.46 -6.31 -15.84
CA PRO A 133 -11.44 -6.12 -16.90
C PRO A 133 -12.60 -5.24 -16.40
N VAL A 134 -12.86 -4.15 -17.08
CA VAL A 134 -13.95 -3.23 -16.79
C VAL A 134 -14.93 -3.24 -17.98
N LEU A 135 -16.21 -3.35 -17.68
CA LEU A 135 -17.26 -3.22 -18.68
C LEU A 135 -17.42 -1.72 -19.02
N ALA A 136 -16.89 -1.33 -20.16
CA ALA A 136 -16.92 0.05 -20.64
C ALA A 136 -18.02 0.26 -21.65
N VAL A 137 -18.83 1.31 -21.44
CA VAL A 137 -19.88 1.72 -22.38
C VAL A 137 -19.39 2.96 -23.12
N ASP A 138 -19.45 2.91 -24.46
CA ASP A 138 -19.25 4.11 -25.27
C ASP A 138 -20.51 4.98 -25.19
N TYR A 139 -20.46 5.97 -24.32
CA TYR A 139 -21.57 6.81 -23.92
C TYR A 139 -21.97 7.81 -25.03
N HIS A 140 -23.18 7.66 -25.55
CA HIS A 140 -23.76 8.60 -26.53
C HIS A 140 -24.55 9.69 -25.80
N GLN A 141 -23.88 10.79 -25.44
CA GLN A 141 -24.42 11.86 -24.61
C GLN A 141 -25.76 12.44 -25.10
N ALA A 142 -25.91 12.63 -26.43
CA ALA A 142 -27.14 13.21 -26.99
C ALA A 142 -28.36 12.26 -26.91
N ALA A 143 -28.12 10.94 -27.06
CA ALA A 143 -29.19 9.94 -26.88
C ALA A 143 -29.59 9.81 -25.42
N ALA A 144 -28.62 9.72 -24.54
CA ALA A 144 -28.85 9.62 -23.12
C ALA A 144 -29.57 10.85 -22.53
N ARG A 145 -29.18 12.07 -22.95
CA ARG A 145 -29.89 13.30 -22.55
C ARG A 145 -31.35 13.33 -23.03
N ARG A 146 -31.62 12.89 -24.25
CA ARG A 146 -33.01 12.76 -24.75
C ARG A 146 -33.83 11.78 -23.94
N ALA A 147 -33.17 10.73 -23.43
CA ALA A 147 -33.77 9.73 -22.59
C ALA A 147 -33.79 10.14 -21.08
N ASN A 148 -33.32 11.34 -20.73
CA ASN A 148 -33.17 11.83 -19.35
C ASN A 148 -32.26 10.94 -18.49
N LEU A 149 -31.23 10.33 -19.11
CA LEU A 149 -30.28 9.43 -18.44
C LEU A 149 -28.93 10.11 -18.25
N SER A 150 -28.35 9.91 -17.07
CA SER A 150 -27.00 10.31 -16.74
C SER A 150 -26.01 9.14 -16.89
N ARG A 151 -24.70 9.43 -16.85
CA ARG A 151 -23.67 8.37 -16.77
C ARG A 151 -23.83 7.52 -15.53
N GLN A 152 -24.26 8.12 -14.42
CA GLN A 152 -24.45 7.41 -13.17
C GLN A 152 -25.61 6.41 -13.25
N ASP A 153 -26.70 6.75 -13.94
CA ASP A 153 -27.82 5.83 -14.16
C ASP A 153 -27.39 4.60 -14.94
N ILE A 154 -26.56 4.78 -15.99
CA ILE A 154 -26.01 3.69 -16.79
C ILE A 154 -25.09 2.82 -15.91
N ALA A 155 -24.19 3.43 -15.15
CA ALA A 155 -23.27 2.70 -14.27
C ALA A 155 -24.01 1.92 -13.18
N THR A 156 -25.04 2.54 -12.58
CA THR A 156 -25.87 1.89 -11.54
C THR A 156 -26.67 0.73 -12.14
N SER A 157 -27.24 0.88 -13.32
CA SER A 157 -27.99 -0.18 -14.00
C SER A 157 -27.10 -1.38 -14.34
N LEU A 158 -25.88 -1.13 -14.86
CA LEU A 158 -24.89 -2.18 -15.11
C LEU A 158 -24.45 -2.87 -13.80
N LEU A 159 -24.19 -2.11 -12.77
CA LEU A 159 -23.82 -2.68 -11.47
C LEU A 159 -24.95 -3.57 -10.92
N THR A 160 -26.20 -3.14 -11.10
CA THR A 160 -27.38 -3.92 -10.65
C THR A 160 -27.54 -5.23 -11.45
N ALA A 161 -27.22 -5.21 -12.75
CA ALA A 161 -27.30 -6.38 -13.60
C ALA A 161 -26.17 -7.38 -13.34
N GLU A 162 -24.96 -6.92 -13.05
CA GLU A 162 -23.78 -7.79 -12.84
C GLU A 162 -23.63 -8.25 -11.39
N GLY A 163 -23.33 -7.34 -10.49
CA GLY A 163 -23.00 -7.65 -9.09
C GLY A 163 -24.15 -7.47 -8.11
N GLY A 164 -25.05 -6.58 -8.43
CA GLY A 164 -26.09 -6.09 -7.53
C GLY A 164 -25.63 -4.91 -6.66
N ILE A 165 -26.58 -4.14 -6.17
CA ILE A 165 -26.37 -3.01 -5.28
C ILE A 165 -26.73 -3.43 -3.86
N PRO A 166 -25.87 -3.22 -2.85
CA PRO A 166 -26.19 -3.49 -1.48
C PRO A 166 -27.31 -2.53 -1.00
N VAL A 167 -28.45 -3.08 -0.61
CA VAL A 167 -29.62 -2.32 -0.17
C VAL A 167 -29.92 -2.50 1.31
N GLY A 168 -29.27 -3.45 1.97
CA GLY A 168 -29.49 -3.69 3.39
C GLY A 168 -28.59 -4.77 3.95
N THR A 169 -28.78 -5.06 5.22
CA THR A 169 -28.05 -6.12 5.93
C THR A 169 -29.03 -6.96 6.71
N PHE A 170 -28.91 -8.26 6.59
CA PHE A 170 -29.64 -9.24 7.37
C PHE A 170 -28.70 -9.87 8.41
N TYR A 171 -29.11 -9.95 9.64
CA TYR A 171 -28.35 -10.57 10.72
C TYR A 171 -28.95 -11.92 11.08
N GLU A 172 -28.14 -12.96 11.04
CA GLU A 172 -28.47 -14.32 11.45
C GLU A 172 -27.51 -14.74 12.57
N GLY A 173 -27.94 -14.55 13.81
CA GLY A 173 -27.08 -14.73 14.97
C GLY A 173 -25.90 -13.75 14.93
N VAL A 174 -24.68 -14.28 14.82
CA VAL A 174 -23.42 -13.49 14.71
C VAL A 174 -23.03 -13.21 13.24
N HIS A 175 -23.72 -13.77 12.29
CA HIS A 175 -23.43 -13.60 10.88
C HIS A 175 -24.13 -12.40 10.30
N ARG A 176 -23.38 -11.61 9.55
CA ARG A 176 -23.87 -10.42 8.85
C ARG A 176 -23.97 -10.74 7.36
N ASN A 177 -25.17 -10.84 6.83
CA ASN A 177 -25.45 -11.13 5.43
C ASN A 177 -25.90 -9.85 4.71
N THR A 178 -25.20 -9.45 3.64
CA THR A 178 -25.56 -8.28 2.84
C THR A 178 -26.67 -8.64 1.87
N ILE A 179 -27.73 -7.85 1.81
CA ILE A 179 -28.83 -8.00 0.85
C ILE A 179 -28.47 -7.21 -0.40
N TYR A 180 -28.47 -7.88 -1.54
CA TYR A 180 -28.20 -7.28 -2.86
C TYR A 180 -29.46 -7.18 -3.70
N LEU A 181 -29.70 -5.99 -4.26
CA LEU A 181 -30.68 -5.78 -5.32
C LEU A 181 -30.03 -6.08 -6.67
N LYS A 182 -30.58 -7.04 -7.42
CA LYS A 182 -30.10 -7.42 -8.74
C LYS A 182 -31.19 -7.24 -9.79
N CYS A 183 -30.79 -6.79 -10.98
CA CYS A 183 -31.63 -6.80 -12.18
C CYS A 183 -31.41 -8.10 -12.93
N THR A 184 -32.50 -8.82 -13.21
CA THR A 184 -32.49 -10.08 -13.95
C THR A 184 -33.39 -9.99 -15.18
N ALA A 185 -33.26 -10.93 -16.10
CA ALA A 185 -34.20 -11.10 -17.19
C ALA A 185 -35.60 -11.51 -16.66
N ALA A 186 -36.62 -11.48 -17.51
CA ALA A 186 -38.01 -11.76 -17.12
C ALA A 186 -38.21 -13.18 -16.57
N ASP A 187 -37.36 -14.12 -16.97
CA ASP A 187 -37.33 -15.51 -16.50
C ASP A 187 -36.50 -15.71 -15.21
N GLY A 188 -35.95 -14.62 -14.65
CA GLY A 188 -35.08 -14.66 -13.45
C GLY A 188 -33.62 -15.01 -13.76
N SER A 189 -33.26 -15.27 -15.01
CA SER A 189 -31.88 -15.55 -15.41
C SER A 189 -31.01 -14.29 -15.43
N ARG A 190 -29.70 -14.49 -15.51
CA ARG A 190 -28.73 -13.39 -15.74
C ARG A 190 -28.94 -12.83 -17.16
N ILE A 191 -28.77 -11.52 -17.32
CA ILE A 191 -28.80 -10.85 -18.61
C ILE A 191 -27.46 -11.09 -19.32
N ASP A 192 -27.42 -11.98 -20.30
CA ASP A 192 -26.18 -12.37 -20.99
C ASP A 192 -25.60 -11.27 -21.89
N ASN A 193 -26.48 -10.51 -22.58
CA ASN A 193 -26.04 -9.42 -23.43
C ASN A 193 -26.14 -8.09 -22.67
N PRO A 194 -25.02 -7.42 -22.38
CA PRO A 194 -25.01 -6.14 -21.67
C PRO A 194 -25.81 -5.03 -22.38
N GLU A 195 -25.99 -5.11 -23.71
CA GLU A 195 -26.79 -4.14 -24.47
C GLU A 195 -28.27 -4.19 -24.13
N ASN A 196 -28.75 -5.35 -23.64
CA ASN A 196 -30.14 -5.56 -23.23
C ASN A 196 -30.41 -5.15 -21.78
N VAL A 197 -29.39 -4.71 -21.04
CA VAL A 197 -29.57 -4.24 -19.66
C VAL A 197 -30.53 -3.06 -19.66
N PRO A 198 -31.64 -3.13 -18.91
CA PRO A 198 -32.56 -2.00 -18.78
C PRO A 198 -31.94 -0.90 -17.96
N VAL A 199 -31.74 0.26 -18.55
CA VAL A 199 -31.26 1.46 -17.87
C VAL A 199 -32.48 2.28 -17.40
N PHE A 200 -32.47 2.62 -16.12
CA PHE A 200 -33.52 3.40 -15.50
C PHE A 200 -32.94 4.69 -14.89
N PRO A 201 -33.65 5.82 -15.01
CA PRO A 201 -33.23 7.06 -14.38
C PRO A 201 -33.39 6.97 -12.87
N MET A 202 -32.34 7.34 -12.13
CA MET A 202 -32.41 7.46 -10.64
C MET A 202 -33.35 8.59 -10.21
N LEU A 203 -33.46 9.64 -11.03
CA LEU A 203 -34.43 10.71 -10.85
C LEU A 203 -35.58 10.52 -11.82
N PRO A 204 -36.81 10.42 -11.32
CA PRO A 204 -37.98 10.24 -12.17
C PRO A 204 -38.14 11.41 -13.13
N ASN A 205 -38.50 11.13 -14.39
CA ASN A 205 -38.79 12.15 -15.37
C ASN A 205 -40.15 12.77 -15.07
N VAL A 206 -40.16 13.91 -14.39
CA VAL A 206 -41.39 14.63 -14.04
C VAL A 206 -42.22 15.00 -15.25
N ASN A 207 -41.58 15.22 -16.42
CA ASN A 207 -42.29 15.50 -17.66
C ASN A 207 -43.12 14.31 -18.15
N ALA A 208 -42.78 13.09 -17.80
CA ALA A 208 -43.61 11.92 -18.11
C ALA A 208 -44.92 11.87 -17.30
N LEU A 209 -45.06 12.71 -16.27
CA LEU A 209 -46.29 12.90 -15.50
C LEU A 209 -47.14 14.04 -16.02
N LEU A 210 -46.66 14.83 -17.00
CA LEU A 210 -47.37 15.96 -17.61
C LEU A 210 -48.06 15.58 -18.93
N ASP A 211 -48.43 14.33 -19.08
CA ASP A 211 -49.21 13.84 -20.22
C ASP A 211 -50.70 14.16 -20.04
N ASP A 212 -51.36 14.66 -21.08
CA ASP A 212 -52.79 15.07 -21.04
C ASP A 212 -53.70 13.93 -20.58
N GLU A 213 -53.36 12.68 -20.88
CA GLU A 213 -54.06 11.47 -20.44
C GLU A 213 -53.98 11.27 -18.93
N LEU A 214 -52.81 11.57 -18.33
CA LEU A 214 -52.58 11.44 -16.89
C LEU A 214 -53.27 12.62 -16.16
N VAL A 215 -53.24 13.79 -16.71
CA VAL A 215 -53.96 14.95 -16.18
C VAL A 215 -55.47 14.71 -16.21
N GLY A 216 -55.98 14.09 -17.32
CA GLY A 216 -57.41 13.69 -17.41
C GLY A 216 -57.79 12.64 -16.38
N SER A 217 -56.97 11.63 -16.14
CA SER A 217 -57.22 10.56 -15.15
C SER A 217 -57.11 11.09 -13.70
N LEU A 218 -56.25 12.09 -13.44
CA LEU A 218 -56.20 12.82 -12.17
C LEU A 218 -57.50 13.60 -11.91
N GLN A 219 -58.04 14.24 -12.94
CA GLN A 219 -59.29 15.02 -12.86
C GLN A 219 -60.52 14.12 -12.66
N THR A 220 -60.49 12.91 -13.22
CA THR A 220 -61.60 11.93 -13.08
C THR A 220 -61.45 11.04 -11.84
N GLY A 221 -60.35 11.14 -11.10
CA GLY A 221 -60.12 10.33 -9.90
C GLY A 221 -59.87 8.85 -10.21
N THR A 222 -59.58 8.49 -11.46
CA THR A 222 -59.31 7.09 -11.92
C THR A 222 -57.86 6.71 -11.95
N LEU A 223 -56.99 7.58 -11.42
CA LEU A 223 -55.54 7.35 -11.43
C LEU A 223 -55.11 6.19 -10.55
N ASP A 224 -54.55 5.12 -11.14
CA ASP A 224 -53.94 4.04 -10.39
C ASP A 224 -52.48 4.37 -10.08
N LYS A 225 -52.07 4.08 -8.82
CA LYS A 225 -50.68 4.21 -8.36
C LYS A 225 -49.72 3.37 -9.21
N GLY A 226 -50.18 2.23 -9.71
CA GLY A 226 -49.42 1.37 -10.61
C GLY A 226 -49.06 2.01 -11.95
N ASP A 227 -49.94 2.85 -12.48
CA ASP A 227 -49.69 3.57 -13.74
C ASP A 227 -48.67 4.67 -13.60
N ILE A 228 -48.72 5.40 -12.47
CA ILE A 228 -47.67 6.37 -12.10
C ILE A 228 -46.30 5.70 -12.01
N ILE A 229 -46.22 4.59 -11.27
CA ILE A 229 -44.97 3.86 -11.08
C ILE A 229 -44.45 3.33 -12.42
N ARG A 230 -45.32 2.76 -13.27
CA ARG A 230 -44.95 2.28 -14.61
C ARG A 230 -44.38 3.37 -15.51
N ARG A 231 -44.96 4.56 -15.48
CA ARG A 231 -44.49 5.70 -16.29
C ARG A 231 -43.18 6.30 -15.74
N LEU A 232 -43.03 6.37 -14.42
CA LEU A 232 -41.81 6.82 -13.77
C LEU A 232 -40.65 5.81 -13.90
N ALA A 233 -40.97 4.53 -13.98
CA ALA A 233 -40.01 3.41 -14.09
C ALA A 233 -39.75 2.98 -15.54
N GLN A 234 -39.99 3.86 -16.54
CA GLN A 234 -39.64 3.55 -17.92
C GLN A 234 -38.16 3.26 -18.05
N THR A 235 -37.85 2.08 -18.55
CA THR A 235 -36.49 1.64 -18.81
C THR A 235 -36.18 1.66 -20.28
N ILE A 236 -34.94 1.93 -20.61
CA ILE A 236 -34.46 1.94 -22.01
C ILE A 236 -33.27 0.94 -22.07
N PRO A 237 -33.27 0.04 -23.06
CA PRO A 237 -32.11 -0.86 -23.23
C PRO A 237 -30.82 -0.08 -23.43
N LEU A 238 -29.74 -0.52 -22.81
CA LEU A 238 -28.45 0.15 -22.85
C LEU A 238 -27.95 0.39 -24.29
N GLY A 239 -28.20 -0.55 -25.21
CA GLY A 239 -27.84 -0.44 -26.61
C GLY A 239 -28.45 0.78 -27.34
N GLN A 240 -29.54 1.38 -26.81
CA GLN A 240 -30.13 2.59 -27.40
C GLN A 240 -29.44 3.90 -26.94
N VAL A 241 -28.73 3.86 -25.82
CA VAL A 241 -28.03 5.03 -25.24
C VAL A 241 -26.51 4.92 -25.31
N GLY A 242 -25.97 3.72 -25.58
CA GLY A 242 -24.58 3.45 -25.87
C GLY A 242 -24.32 3.16 -27.34
N ARG A 243 -23.12 3.42 -27.81
CA ARG A 243 -22.66 3.03 -29.16
C ARG A 243 -22.06 1.65 -29.24
N GLY A 244 -21.89 1.02 -28.09
CA GLY A 244 -21.33 -0.31 -27.88
C GLY A 244 -20.89 -0.51 -26.44
N VAL A 245 -20.84 -1.77 -26.07
CA VAL A 245 -20.38 -2.21 -24.76
C VAL A 245 -19.20 -3.14 -24.99
N GLY A 246 -18.08 -2.88 -24.33
CA GLY A 246 -16.88 -3.69 -24.50
C GLY A 246 -16.10 -3.84 -23.18
N ILE A 247 -15.26 -4.84 -23.14
CA ILE A 247 -14.33 -5.04 -22.01
C ILE A 247 -13.07 -4.23 -22.30
N ARG A 248 -12.68 -3.39 -21.34
CA ARG A 248 -11.39 -2.70 -21.32
C ARG A 248 -10.61 -3.15 -20.11
N TRP A 249 -9.29 -3.22 -20.27
CA TRP A 249 -8.40 -3.46 -19.17
C TRP A 249 -7.94 -2.12 -18.59
N GLU A 250 -8.20 -1.91 -17.32
CA GLU A 250 -7.86 -0.66 -16.64
C GLU A 250 -7.11 -0.94 -15.34
N ASP A 251 -6.21 -0.03 -14.98
CA ASP A 251 -5.50 -0.10 -13.71
C ASP A 251 -6.47 0.26 -12.57
N PRO A 252 -6.72 -0.64 -11.61
CA PRO A 252 -7.71 -0.42 -10.54
C PRO A 252 -7.30 0.70 -9.60
N VAL A 253 -5.98 0.89 -9.41
CA VAL A 253 -5.40 1.91 -8.55
C VAL A 253 -4.20 2.54 -9.24
N ILE A 254 -4.19 3.87 -9.33
CA ILE A 254 -3.07 4.64 -9.88
C ILE A 254 -2.45 5.47 -8.74
N PRO A 255 -1.35 5.01 -8.12
CA PRO A 255 -0.66 5.76 -7.10
C PRO A 255 -0.12 7.09 -7.60
N ARG A 256 -0.11 8.08 -6.72
CA ARG A 256 0.47 9.40 -6.99
C ARG A 256 1.40 9.83 -5.87
N TYR A 257 2.48 10.47 -6.24
CA TYR A 257 3.41 11.11 -5.31
C TYR A 257 3.56 12.58 -5.70
N ASN A 258 3.34 13.49 -4.76
CA ASN A 258 3.33 14.94 -5.01
C ASN A 258 2.47 15.35 -6.22
N GLY A 259 1.30 14.72 -6.38
CA GLY A 259 0.37 15.01 -7.50
C GLY A 259 0.71 14.33 -8.83
N GLN A 260 1.92 13.84 -9.04
CA GLN A 260 2.33 13.10 -10.23
C GLN A 260 2.01 11.62 -10.11
N ARG A 261 1.62 10.97 -11.22
CA ARG A 261 1.47 9.52 -11.28
C ARG A 261 2.81 8.86 -11.02
N MET A 262 2.80 7.79 -10.26
CA MET A 262 4.00 7.08 -9.84
C MET A 262 3.80 5.58 -10.00
N GLN A 263 4.76 4.90 -10.62
CA GLN A 263 4.85 3.45 -10.66
C GLN A 263 6.09 3.02 -9.90
N SER A 264 5.94 2.08 -8.98
CA SER A 264 7.08 1.52 -8.25
C SER A 264 7.37 0.08 -8.66
N VAL A 265 8.64 -0.28 -8.59
CA VAL A 265 9.11 -1.67 -8.65
C VAL A 265 9.83 -1.97 -7.35
N MET A 266 9.42 -3.05 -6.73
CA MET A 266 9.83 -3.40 -5.37
C MET A 266 10.42 -4.80 -5.35
N CYS A 267 11.44 -5.00 -4.53
CA CYS A 267 12.00 -6.33 -4.29
C CYS A 267 12.55 -6.47 -2.86
N SER A 268 12.82 -7.69 -2.48
CA SER A 268 13.55 -8.04 -1.26
C SER A 268 14.95 -8.50 -1.64
N PRO A 269 15.95 -8.37 -0.75
CA PRO A 269 17.25 -9.04 -0.97
C PRO A 269 17.06 -10.56 -0.94
N ALA A 270 17.91 -11.28 -1.66
CA ALA A 270 17.97 -12.73 -1.57
C ALA A 270 18.37 -13.17 -0.13
N PRO A 271 18.04 -14.39 0.29
CA PRO A 271 18.43 -14.91 1.61
C PRO A 271 19.93 -14.74 1.86
N GLY A 272 20.28 -14.19 3.02
CA GLY A 272 21.68 -13.96 3.42
C GLY A 272 22.38 -12.75 2.78
N VAL A 273 21.72 -12.02 1.87
CA VAL A 273 22.28 -10.82 1.24
C VAL A 273 21.80 -9.56 1.98
N GLU A 274 22.74 -8.63 2.22
CA GLU A 274 22.38 -7.34 2.82
C GLU A 274 21.58 -6.47 1.84
N THR A 275 20.59 -5.73 2.37
CA THR A 275 19.70 -4.88 1.54
C THR A 275 20.45 -3.87 0.68
N GLU A 276 21.43 -3.16 1.26
CA GLU A 276 22.17 -2.12 0.54
C GLU A 276 23.10 -2.73 -0.51
N ALA A 277 23.73 -3.88 -0.23
CA ALA A 277 24.53 -4.60 -1.19
C ALA A 277 23.68 -5.09 -2.38
N ALA A 278 22.52 -5.68 -2.10
CA ALA A 278 21.58 -6.10 -3.14
C ALA A 278 21.09 -4.90 -3.99
N ARG A 279 20.80 -3.76 -3.35
CA ARG A 279 20.40 -2.55 -4.06
C ARG A 279 21.49 -2.04 -5.00
N GLN A 280 22.75 -2.01 -4.54
CA GLN A 280 23.88 -1.51 -5.33
C GLN A 280 24.12 -2.33 -6.61
N THR A 281 23.86 -3.64 -6.58
CA THR A 281 24.03 -4.50 -7.77
C THR A 281 23.09 -4.16 -8.92
N ILE A 282 21.92 -3.58 -8.61
CA ILE A 282 20.89 -3.20 -9.59
C ILE A 282 20.84 -1.70 -9.85
N ALA A 283 21.44 -0.88 -8.99
CA ALA A 283 21.28 0.57 -9.01
C ALA A 283 21.78 1.20 -10.30
N GLU A 284 23.02 0.89 -10.70
CA GLU A 284 23.65 1.43 -11.91
C GLU A 284 22.82 1.11 -13.16
N GLN A 285 22.42 -0.15 -13.32
CA GLN A 285 21.65 -0.59 -14.48
C GLN A 285 20.24 0.04 -14.54
N ILE A 286 19.61 0.30 -13.38
CA ILE A 286 18.29 0.92 -13.31
C ILE A 286 18.38 2.43 -13.53
N GLU A 287 19.44 3.08 -13.03
CA GLU A 287 19.69 4.51 -13.21
C GLU A 287 20.07 4.85 -14.66
N ASP A 288 20.66 3.90 -15.39
CA ASP A 288 20.99 4.02 -16.81
C ASP A 288 19.78 3.86 -17.75
N ILE A 289 18.59 3.49 -17.23
CA ILE A 289 17.38 3.43 -18.05
C ILE A 289 17.07 4.83 -18.63
N PRO A 290 16.97 4.97 -19.97
CA PRO A 290 16.72 6.27 -20.58
C PRO A 290 15.33 6.79 -20.19
N LEU A 291 15.31 7.92 -19.49
CA LEU A 291 14.07 8.58 -19.04
C LEU A 291 13.65 9.62 -20.08
N PRO A 292 12.40 9.56 -20.60
CA PRO A 292 11.85 10.63 -21.42
C PRO A 292 11.73 11.95 -20.63
N THR A 293 11.65 13.07 -21.35
CA THR A 293 11.44 14.39 -20.73
C THR A 293 10.16 14.42 -19.88
N GLY A 294 10.28 14.90 -18.65
CA GLY A 294 9.17 14.96 -17.69
C GLY A 294 8.98 13.70 -16.84
N TYR A 295 9.89 12.72 -16.97
CA TYR A 295 9.94 11.55 -16.10
C TYR A 295 11.11 11.64 -15.14
N SER A 296 10.94 11.06 -13.96
CA SER A 296 11.98 11.01 -12.94
C SER A 296 12.02 9.65 -12.26
N ILE A 297 13.22 9.30 -11.78
CA ILE A 297 13.47 8.10 -10.99
C ILE A 297 13.84 8.51 -9.55
N ARG A 298 13.39 7.73 -8.59
CA ARG A 298 13.72 7.90 -7.18
C ARG A 298 13.79 6.56 -6.47
N TRP A 299 14.80 6.39 -5.64
CA TRP A 299 14.87 5.26 -4.72
C TRP A 299 14.07 5.55 -3.45
N ASP A 300 13.29 4.59 -3.02
CA ASP A 300 12.56 4.56 -1.75
C ASP A 300 12.89 3.25 -0.98
N GLY A 301 11.98 2.75 -0.18
CA GLY A 301 12.25 1.60 0.69
C GLY A 301 13.10 1.99 1.90
N GLU A 302 14.06 1.15 2.26
CA GLU A 302 14.99 1.42 3.36
C GLU A 302 15.91 2.60 3.07
N LYS A 303 16.40 2.71 1.82
CA LYS A 303 17.24 3.84 1.41
C LYS A 303 16.50 5.16 1.55
N GLY A 304 15.30 5.27 1.02
CA GLY A 304 14.52 6.50 1.10
C GLY A 304 14.18 6.90 2.54
N ALA A 305 13.80 5.94 3.38
CA ALA A 305 13.54 6.17 4.80
C ALA A 305 14.80 6.62 5.55
N ARG A 306 15.95 5.98 5.27
CA ARG A 306 17.25 6.35 5.84
C ARG A 306 17.66 7.76 5.41
N ASP A 307 17.62 8.06 4.13
CA ASP A 307 18.04 9.35 3.58
C ASP A 307 17.15 10.49 4.13
N GLN A 308 15.84 10.29 4.24
CA GLN A 308 14.93 11.24 4.86
C GLN A 308 15.23 11.47 6.34
N THR A 309 15.47 10.40 7.09
CA THR A 309 15.80 10.48 8.52
C THR A 309 17.15 11.20 8.71
N MET A 310 18.16 10.85 7.90
CA MET A 310 19.46 11.52 7.92
C MET A 310 19.35 13.00 7.61
N TYR A 311 18.58 13.37 6.60
CA TYR A 311 18.36 14.79 6.26
C TYR A 311 17.81 15.57 7.47
N TRP A 312 16.78 15.07 8.14
CA TRP A 312 16.18 15.72 9.29
C TRP A 312 17.12 15.74 10.49
N LEU A 313 17.86 14.66 10.72
CA LEU A 313 18.84 14.56 11.79
C LEU A 313 19.95 15.62 11.58
N PHE A 314 20.60 15.62 10.42
CA PHE A 314 21.68 16.58 10.15
C PHE A 314 21.20 18.02 10.10
N LYS A 315 19.95 18.28 9.78
CA LYS A 315 19.35 19.62 9.85
C LYS A 315 19.22 20.14 11.29
N GLN A 316 18.99 19.25 12.27
CA GLN A 316 18.80 19.61 13.67
C GLN A 316 20.08 19.54 14.51
N VAL A 317 21.05 18.71 14.13
CA VAL A 317 22.32 18.53 14.86
C VAL A 317 23.06 19.85 15.10
N PRO A 318 23.23 20.77 14.15
CA PRO A 318 23.95 22.02 14.41
C PRO A 318 23.34 22.87 15.53
N LEU A 319 22.00 22.96 15.55
CA LEU A 319 21.28 23.67 16.60
C LEU A 319 21.47 23.00 17.97
N ALA A 320 21.38 21.67 18.00
CA ALA A 320 21.59 20.90 19.23
C ALA A 320 23.02 21.08 19.78
N VAL A 321 24.03 21.06 18.91
CA VAL A 321 25.44 21.28 19.30
C VAL A 321 25.63 22.69 19.87
N VAL A 322 25.08 23.73 19.24
CA VAL A 322 25.15 25.11 19.75
C VAL A 322 24.49 25.21 21.14
N LEU A 323 23.33 24.61 21.34
CA LEU A 323 22.63 24.57 22.63
C LEU A 323 23.45 23.83 23.70
N ILE A 324 24.05 22.69 23.35
CA ILE A 324 24.93 21.95 24.29
C ILE A 324 26.12 22.81 24.69
N ILE A 325 26.77 23.45 23.74
CA ILE A 325 27.91 24.35 24.03
C ILE A 325 27.47 25.51 24.93
N ALA A 326 26.35 26.15 24.63
CA ALA A 326 25.83 27.26 25.44
C ALA A 326 25.53 26.82 26.89
N VAL A 327 24.87 25.65 27.06
CA VAL A 327 24.59 25.08 28.38
C VAL A 327 25.88 24.75 29.14
N LEU A 328 26.88 24.16 28.46
CA LEU A 328 28.16 23.81 29.08
C LEU A 328 28.93 25.10 29.54
N ILE A 329 28.92 26.16 28.73
CA ILE A 329 29.54 27.46 29.09
C ILE A 329 28.82 28.07 30.29
N LEU A 330 27.50 28.07 30.32
CA LEU A 330 26.70 28.57 31.44
C LEU A 330 26.94 27.74 32.72
N LEU A 331 27.07 26.41 32.60
CA LEU A 331 27.29 25.52 33.72
C LEU A 331 28.66 25.72 34.39
N PHE A 332 29.70 25.84 33.58
CA PHE A 332 31.08 25.91 34.10
C PHE A 332 31.58 27.32 34.29
N GLY A 333 30.90 28.35 33.73
CA GLY A 333 31.36 29.76 33.79
C GLY A 333 32.74 30.01 33.15
N ASP A 334 33.26 29.04 32.38
CA ASP A 334 34.54 29.05 31.70
C ASP A 334 34.40 28.35 30.33
N TYR A 335 35.23 28.71 29.36
CA TYR A 335 35.26 28.10 28.02
C TYR A 335 36.22 26.88 27.93
N ARG A 336 37.18 26.76 28.86
CA ARG A 336 38.20 25.69 28.83
C ARG A 336 37.60 24.33 29.11
N LYS A 337 36.76 24.20 30.13
CA LYS A 337 36.12 22.94 30.50
C LYS A 337 35.17 22.41 29.41
N PRO A 338 34.27 23.19 28.82
CA PRO A 338 33.46 22.77 27.67
C PRO A 338 34.28 22.28 26.48
N THR A 339 35.43 22.94 26.18
CA THR A 339 36.33 22.53 25.10
C THR A 339 36.89 21.13 25.32
N ILE A 340 37.25 20.77 26.56
CA ILE A 340 37.72 19.43 26.90
C ILE A 340 36.61 18.40 26.64
N VAL A 341 35.37 18.68 27.08
CA VAL A 341 34.21 17.79 26.82
C VAL A 341 34.01 17.57 25.32
N LEU A 342 34.07 18.59 24.53
CA LEU A 342 33.91 18.53 23.07
C LEU A 342 35.04 17.73 22.41
N CYS A 343 36.29 17.85 22.89
CA CYS A 343 37.42 17.06 22.40
C CYS A 343 37.30 15.56 22.69
N CYS A 344 36.48 15.15 23.65
CA CYS A 344 36.20 13.73 23.90
C CYS A 344 35.27 13.10 22.86
N ILE A 345 34.45 13.89 22.12
CA ILE A 345 33.51 13.35 21.14
C ILE A 345 34.19 12.62 19.97
N PRO A 346 35.25 13.16 19.35
CA PRO A 346 36.01 12.42 18.33
C PRO A 346 36.59 11.08 18.84
N LEU A 347 37.00 11.04 20.11
CA LEU A 347 37.50 9.80 20.72
C LEU A 347 36.44 8.71 20.78
N LEU A 348 35.20 9.09 21.06
CA LEU A 348 34.04 8.17 21.03
C LEU A 348 33.84 7.59 19.61
N ALA A 349 34.00 8.38 18.56
CA ALA A 349 33.87 7.91 17.18
C ALA A 349 34.90 6.82 16.86
N VAL A 350 36.14 6.94 17.33
CA VAL A 350 37.16 5.90 17.19
C VAL A 350 36.72 4.58 17.87
N GLY A 351 36.14 4.66 19.07
CA GLY A 351 35.63 3.50 19.78
C GLY A 351 34.48 2.80 19.05
N ILE A 352 33.54 3.57 18.51
CA ILE A 352 32.40 3.06 17.74
C ILE A 352 32.89 2.35 16.47
N VAL A 353 33.75 3.01 15.68
CA VAL A 353 34.30 2.43 14.44
C VAL A 353 35.10 1.15 14.74
N GLY A 354 35.93 1.17 15.79
CA GLY A 354 36.68 0.01 16.24
C GLY A 354 35.77 -1.18 16.62
N ALA A 355 34.72 -0.92 17.39
CA ALA A 355 33.75 -1.96 17.77
C ALA A 355 33.00 -2.54 16.56
N MET A 356 32.61 -1.70 15.61
CA MET A 356 31.91 -2.14 14.39
C MET A 356 32.82 -2.97 13.47
N LEU A 357 34.09 -2.58 13.32
CA LEU A 357 35.06 -3.36 12.55
C LEU A 357 35.31 -4.74 13.18
N LEU A 358 35.41 -4.80 14.52
CA LEU A 358 35.60 -6.06 15.22
C LEU A 358 34.38 -7.00 15.14
N THR A 359 33.18 -6.44 15.11
CA THR A 359 31.93 -7.23 15.07
C THR A 359 31.46 -7.52 13.65
N GLY A 360 32.07 -6.91 12.62
CA GLY A 360 31.67 -7.05 11.22
C GLY A 360 30.26 -6.51 10.92
N LYS A 361 29.71 -5.64 11.78
CA LYS A 361 28.38 -5.06 11.59
C LYS A 361 28.45 -3.80 10.76
N THR A 362 27.42 -3.61 9.93
CA THR A 362 27.25 -2.43 9.08
C THR A 362 26.77 -1.22 9.89
N PHE A 363 27.13 -0.02 9.42
CA PHE A 363 26.70 1.23 10.04
C PHE A 363 25.27 1.56 9.60
N ASP A 364 24.31 1.00 10.33
CA ASP A 364 22.88 1.17 10.07
C ASP A 364 22.24 2.30 10.94
N PHE A 365 20.95 2.50 10.78
CA PHE A 365 20.18 3.48 11.55
C PHE A 365 20.27 3.23 13.07
N CYS A 366 20.24 1.97 13.51
CA CYS A 366 20.34 1.62 14.93
C CYS A 366 21.70 1.98 15.51
N ALA A 367 22.77 1.80 14.72
CA ALA A 367 24.13 2.20 15.12
C ALA A 367 24.23 3.73 15.31
N ILE A 368 23.58 4.52 14.47
CA ILE A 368 23.56 5.99 14.60
C ILE A 368 22.83 6.43 15.86
N VAL A 369 21.65 5.86 16.14
CA VAL A 369 20.90 6.15 17.37
C VAL A 369 21.69 5.72 18.61
N GLY A 370 22.35 4.56 18.55
CA GLY A 370 23.26 4.09 19.59
C GLY A 370 24.44 5.04 19.82
N ALA A 371 25.06 5.53 18.74
CA ALA A 371 26.16 6.50 18.83
C ALA A 371 25.72 7.83 19.48
N LEU A 372 24.53 8.34 19.15
CA LEU A 372 23.96 9.52 19.80
C LEU A 372 23.70 9.31 21.29
N GLY A 373 23.21 8.13 21.67
CA GLY A 373 23.01 7.76 23.07
C GLY A 373 24.33 7.68 23.85
N LEU A 374 25.36 7.07 23.25
CA LEU A 374 26.70 7.02 23.83
C LEU A 374 27.34 8.40 23.97
N MET A 375 27.12 9.29 22.98
CA MET A 375 27.58 10.69 23.05
C MET A 375 26.96 11.41 24.26
N GLY A 376 25.66 11.24 24.50
CA GLY A 376 24.99 11.83 25.66
C GLY A 376 25.55 11.30 27.00
N MET A 377 25.81 10.00 27.09
CA MET A 377 26.46 9.40 28.28
C MET A 377 27.89 9.91 28.47
N LEU A 378 28.68 10.03 27.41
CA LEU A 378 30.03 10.57 27.45
C LEU A 378 30.05 12.00 28.01
N ILE A 379 29.21 12.87 27.45
CA ILE A 379 29.09 14.27 27.87
C ILE A 379 28.74 14.32 29.38
N LYS A 380 27.74 13.56 29.80
CA LYS A 380 27.36 13.47 31.22
C LYS A 380 28.55 13.06 32.13
N ASN A 381 29.26 12.00 31.76
CA ASN A 381 30.38 11.50 32.56
C ASN A 381 31.55 12.51 32.59
N CYS A 382 31.84 13.17 31.46
CA CYS A 382 32.84 14.25 31.38
C CYS A 382 32.47 15.45 32.27
N ILE A 383 31.21 15.85 32.33
CA ILE A 383 30.74 16.95 33.18
C ILE A 383 30.98 16.63 34.64
N VAL A 384 30.55 15.44 35.09
CA VAL A 384 30.71 15.01 36.48
C VAL A 384 32.19 14.92 36.89
N LEU A 385 33.04 14.38 36.02
CA LEU A 385 34.48 14.25 36.28
C LEU A 385 35.16 15.63 36.36
N LEU A 386 34.86 16.55 35.47
CA LEU A 386 35.43 17.88 35.44
C LEU A 386 34.96 18.73 36.65
N ASP A 387 33.75 18.54 37.11
CA ASP A 387 33.23 19.20 38.31
C ASP A 387 33.97 18.73 39.57
N GLU A 388 34.09 17.40 39.72
CA GLU A 388 34.84 16.80 40.84
C GLU A 388 36.32 17.21 40.88
N ILE A 389 37.00 17.24 39.70
CA ILE A 389 38.38 17.72 39.61
C ILE A 389 38.44 19.23 39.98
N GLY A 390 37.46 20.04 39.53
CA GLY A 390 37.41 21.46 39.89
C GLY A 390 37.25 21.68 41.37
N GLN A 391 36.42 20.92 42.04
CA GLN A 391 36.23 20.99 43.51
C GLN A 391 37.49 20.59 44.30
N ARG A 392 38.21 19.55 43.87
CA ARG A 392 39.43 19.09 44.51
C ARG A 392 40.66 20.03 44.26
N CYS A 393 40.69 20.73 43.15
CA CYS A 393 41.78 21.66 42.84
C CYS A 393 41.56 23.07 43.44
N SER A 394 40.35 23.40 43.89
CA SER A 394 40.02 24.68 44.53
C SER A 394 40.02 24.65 46.07
N GLY A 395 40.16 23.46 46.68
CA GLY A 395 40.42 23.28 48.12
C GLY A 395 41.86 22.94 48.36
#